data_8c20aafbe7c65c4aff339694c8cabea1
#
_entry.id   8c20aafbe7c65c4aff339694c8cabea1
#
_cell.length_a   1.000
_cell.length_b   1.000
_cell.length_c   1.000
_cell.angle_alpha   90.00
_cell.angle_beta   90.00
_cell.angle_gamma   90.00
#
_symmetry.space_group_name_H-M   'P 1'
#
loop_
_entity.id
_entity.type
_entity.pdbx_description
1 polymer ?
#
loop_
_entity_poly.entity_id
_entity_poly.type
_entity_poly.pdbx_seq_one_letter_code
_entity_poly.pdbx_strand_id
1 'polypeptide(L)'
;WCERVYSPWMDLDKIMREKKIPLFALESQDPIKQFDFLGITIQYEMCYTNILQVLDLSGIPLFASERNEEDPIVIGGGPCTYNPEPLADFFDIFYIGEGETVYDELLDAYKEHKKIGSSRREFLERAAEIPGLYVPAFYDVTYHDDGTIASFEPNNVHAKPTIEKQMVLNVTDTYYPEKPVVPFIKVTQDRVVLEIQ
;
A
#
# COMPACT_ATOMS: atom_id res chain seq x y z
N TRP A 1 -3.25 -4.19 14.87
CA TRP A 1 -2.74 -2.88 15.25
C TRP A 1 -2.68 -2.00 14.01
N CYS A 2 -3.26 -0.79 14.09
CA CYS A 2 -3.31 0.14 12.97
C CYS A 2 -2.95 1.54 13.48
N GLU A 3 -2.11 2.26 12.74
CA GLU A 3 -1.70 3.62 13.05
C GLU A 3 -1.66 4.48 11.81
N ARG A 4 -1.56 5.79 12.00
CA ARG A 4 -1.53 6.76 10.92
C ARG A 4 -0.14 7.35 10.75
N VAL A 5 0.17 7.67 9.51
CA VAL A 5 1.35 8.47 9.17
C VAL A 5 0.96 9.51 8.11
N TYR A 6 1.59 10.66 8.14
CA TYR A 6 1.43 11.70 7.13
C TYR A 6 2.79 12.12 6.59
N SER A 7 2.83 12.45 5.30
CA SER A 7 3.99 13.09 4.70
C SER A 7 4.23 14.44 5.39
N PRO A 8 5.42 14.67 5.96
CA PRO A 8 5.72 15.92 6.64
C PRO A 8 5.89 17.06 5.64
N TRP A 9 5.56 18.27 6.08
CA TRP A 9 5.88 19.47 5.33
C TRP A 9 7.39 19.77 5.37
N MET A 10 7.85 20.65 4.49
CA MET A 10 9.28 20.92 4.27
C MET A 10 10.08 21.32 5.54
N ASP A 11 9.46 21.98 6.49
CA ASP A 11 10.08 22.38 7.74
C ASP A 11 10.37 21.18 8.66
N LEU A 12 9.40 20.28 8.81
CA LEU A 12 9.58 19.06 9.59
C LEU A 12 10.50 18.07 8.85
N ASP A 13 10.36 17.90 7.54
CA ASP A 13 11.25 17.08 6.72
C ASP A 13 12.72 17.48 6.95
N LYS A 14 13.02 18.79 6.85
CA LYS A 14 14.36 19.30 7.09
C LYS A 14 14.89 18.91 8.49
N ILE A 15 14.09 19.12 9.52
CA ILE A 15 14.49 18.80 10.90
C ILE A 15 14.74 17.29 11.05
N MET A 16 13.86 16.45 10.47
CA MET A 16 13.99 15.00 10.52
C MET A 16 15.29 14.54 9.86
N ARG A 17 15.63 15.07 8.68
CA ARG A 17 16.89 14.78 8.00
C ARG A 17 18.11 15.24 8.78
N GLU A 18 18.11 16.48 9.28
CA GLU A 18 19.21 17.04 10.07
C GLU A 18 19.45 16.26 11.38
N LYS A 19 18.37 15.81 12.02
CA LYS A 19 18.44 15.08 13.28
C LYS A 19 18.50 13.57 13.14
N LYS A 20 18.40 13.05 11.89
CA LYS A 20 18.34 11.62 11.57
C LYS A 20 17.18 10.93 12.30
N ILE A 21 16.03 11.59 12.35
CA ILE A 21 14.80 11.04 12.92
C ILE A 21 14.04 10.37 11.77
N PRO A 22 13.77 9.04 11.80
CA PRO A 22 12.98 8.39 10.78
C PRO A 22 11.52 8.83 10.86
N LEU A 23 10.77 8.71 9.76
CA LEU A 23 9.33 8.92 9.78
C LEU A 23 8.68 7.90 10.72
N PHE A 24 7.72 8.37 11.50
CA PHE A 24 7.11 7.60 12.59
C PHE A 24 5.59 7.70 12.56
N ALA A 25 4.94 6.70 13.13
CA ALA A 25 3.50 6.66 13.33
C ALA A 25 3.05 7.70 14.37
N LEU A 26 1.86 8.25 14.21
CA LEU A 26 1.38 9.33 15.07
C LEU A 26 0.96 8.85 16.46
N GLU A 27 0.49 7.63 16.56
CA GLU A 27 -0.08 7.09 17.78
C GLU A 27 1.01 6.59 18.74
N SER A 28 1.86 5.67 18.30
CA SER A 28 2.94 5.10 19.11
C SER A 28 4.25 5.88 19.05
N GLN A 29 4.45 6.64 17.98
CA GLN A 29 5.73 7.25 17.59
C GLN A 29 6.80 6.20 17.18
N ASP A 30 6.39 4.99 16.88
CA ASP A 30 7.28 3.96 16.35
C ASP A 30 7.68 4.26 14.89
N PRO A 31 8.93 3.98 14.49
CA PRO A 31 9.37 4.14 13.11
C PRO A 31 8.53 3.31 12.13
N ILE A 32 8.13 3.90 11.00
CA ILE A 32 7.28 3.23 10.01
C ILE A 32 7.89 1.93 9.48
N LYS A 33 9.21 1.87 9.37
CA LYS A 33 9.92 0.66 8.93
C LYS A 33 9.67 -0.57 9.81
N GLN A 34 9.21 -0.41 11.05
CA GLN A 34 8.97 -1.51 11.98
C GLN A 34 7.58 -2.16 11.82
N PHE A 35 6.71 -1.59 10.99
CA PHE A 35 5.39 -2.14 10.73
C PHE A 35 5.43 -3.25 9.68
N ASP A 36 4.48 -4.15 9.72
CA ASP A 36 4.33 -5.23 8.72
C ASP A 36 3.87 -4.68 7.36
N PHE A 37 3.00 -3.67 7.38
CA PHE A 37 2.47 -3.03 6.19
C PHE A 37 2.60 -1.50 6.26
N LEU A 38 2.89 -0.90 5.12
CA LEU A 38 2.70 0.51 4.86
C LEU A 38 1.62 0.69 3.79
N GLY A 39 0.41 1.04 4.22
CA GLY A 39 -0.72 1.32 3.33
C GLY A 39 -0.75 2.78 2.92
N ILE A 40 -0.75 3.06 1.63
CA ILE A 40 -0.75 4.40 1.07
C ILE A 40 -2.02 4.63 0.23
N THR A 41 -2.80 5.64 0.60
CA THR A 41 -3.95 6.06 -0.20
C THR A 41 -3.50 7.05 -1.26
N ILE A 42 -3.66 6.67 -2.53
CA ILE A 42 -3.21 7.45 -3.68
C ILE A 42 -4.42 8.19 -4.27
N GLN A 43 -4.63 9.43 -3.81
CA GLN A 43 -5.83 10.22 -4.14
C GLN A 43 -5.74 10.86 -5.52
N TYR A 44 -4.55 11.34 -5.93
CA TYR A 44 -4.31 11.95 -7.23
C TYR A 44 -2.81 12.01 -7.54
N GLU A 45 -2.46 12.18 -8.79
CA GLU A 45 -1.10 11.97 -9.33
C GLU A 45 -0.06 12.97 -8.77
N MET A 46 -0.50 14.16 -8.37
CA MET A 46 0.43 15.16 -7.79
C MET A 46 1.03 14.73 -6.45
N CYS A 47 0.49 13.67 -5.83
CA CYS A 47 1.02 13.11 -4.57
C CYS A 47 2.14 12.08 -4.79
N TYR A 48 2.49 11.69 -6.00
CA TYR A 48 3.46 10.63 -6.27
C TYR A 48 4.83 10.92 -5.66
N THR A 49 5.32 12.14 -5.76
CA THR A 49 6.59 12.52 -5.14
C THR A 49 6.57 12.49 -3.62
N ASN A 50 5.40 12.73 -3.00
CA ASN A 50 5.25 12.64 -1.55
C ASN A 50 5.31 11.19 -1.08
N ILE A 51 4.90 10.23 -1.90
CA ILE A 51 5.05 8.79 -1.63
C ILE A 51 6.53 8.43 -1.51
N LEU A 52 7.34 8.90 -2.47
CA LEU A 52 8.78 8.67 -2.43
C LEU A 52 9.42 9.34 -1.21
N GLN A 53 8.97 10.53 -0.82
CA GLN A 53 9.42 11.20 0.41
C GLN A 53 9.10 10.35 1.65
N VAL A 54 7.90 9.76 1.72
CA VAL A 54 7.50 8.89 2.84
C VAL A 54 8.41 7.67 2.93
N LEU A 55 8.68 6.99 1.82
CA LEU A 55 9.59 5.84 1.78
C LEU A 55 11.01 6.23 2.23
N ASP A 56 11.55 7.29 1.66
CA ASP A 56 12.91 7.78 1.95
C ASP A 56 13.07 8.18 3.43
N LEU A 57 12.16 8.98 3.96
CA LEU A 57 12.18 9.37 5.38
C LEU A 57 11.96 8.20 6.35
N SER A 58 11.26 7.16 5.92
CA SER A 58 11.06 5.95 6.71
C SER A 58 12.28 5.03 6.68
N GLY A 59 13.25 5.27 5.79
CA GLY A 59 14.39 4.38 5.55
C GLY A 59 13.97 3.05 4.92
N ILE A 60 12.85 3.04 4.18
CA ILE A 60 12.37 1.92 3.37
C ILE A 60 12.97 2.07 1.97
N PRO A 61 13.55 1.03 1.37
CA PRO A 61 14.07 1.11 0.00
C PRO A 61 12.99 1.62 -0.96
N LEU A 62 13.35 2.57 -1.82
CA LEU A 62 12.40 3.17 -2.77
C LEU A 62 11.85 2.10 -3.71
N PHE A 63 12.75 1.35 -4.36
CA PHE A 63 12.35 0.31 -5.27
C PHE A 63 11.88 -0.95 -4.53
N ALA A 64 10.76 -1.50 -4.93
CA ALA A 64 10.24 -2.75 -4.38
C ALA A 64 11.22 -3.92 -4.53
N SER A 65 11.99 -3.94 -5.62
CA SER A 65 13.01 -4.95 -5.90
C SER A 65 14.20 -4.94 -4.93
N GLU A 66 14.40 -3.85 -4.19
CA GLU A 66 15.49 -3.70 -3.20
C GLU A 66 15.06 -4.09 -1.78
N ARG A 67 13.75 -4.34 -1.56
CA ARG A 67 13.21 -4.70 -0.25
C ARG A 67 13.46 -6.16 0.09
N ASN A 68 13.71 -6.40 1.36
CA ASN A 68 13.95 -7.72 1.92
C ASN A 68 12.88 -8.10 2.95
N GLU A 69 13.09 -9.22 3.66
CA GLU A 69 12.14 -9.78 4.65
C GLU A 69 11.88 -8.86 5.86
N GLU A 70 12.78 -7.91 6.15
CA GLU A 70 12.67 -6.99 7.28
C GLU A 70 11.93 -5.70 6.91
N ASP A 71 11.72 -5.45 5.61
CA ASP A 71 11.03 -4.25 5.14
C ASP A 71 9.52 -4.48 5.11
N PRO A 72 8.69 -3.46 5.41
CA PRO A 72 7.25 -3.60 5.32
C PRO A 72 6.79 -3.89 3.89
N ILE A 73 5.62 -4.52 3.76
CA ILE A 73 4.91 -4.61 2.49
C ILE A 73 4.29 -3.24 2.20
N VAL A 74 4.66 -2.63 1.08
CA VAL A 74 4.10 -1.34 0.65
C VAL A 74 2.92 -1.60 -0.28
N ILE A 75 1.72 -1.25 0.18
CA ILE A 75 0.47 -1.43 -0.55
C ILE A 75 -0.18 -0.10 -0.89
N GLY A 76 -0.55 0.07 -2.16
CA GLY A 76 -1.26 1.24 -2.67
C GLY A 76 -2.75 0.99 -2.84
N GLY A 77 -3.58 1.94 -2.45
CA GLY A 77 -5.01 1.95 -2.69
C GLY A 77 -5.51 3.34 -3.12
N GLY A 78 -6.79 3.44 -3.45
CA GLY A 78 -7.42 4.71 -3.83
C GLY A 78 -7.57 4.92 -5.34
N PRO A 79 -8.09 6.09 -5.77
CA PRO A 79 -8.50 6.33 -7.16
C PRO A 79 -7.39 6.12 -8.20
N CYS A 80 -6.15 6.52 -7.87
CA CYS A 80 -5.05 6.43 -8.83
C CYS A 80 -4.57 4.99 -9.09
N THR A 81 -5.03 4.00 -8.33
CA THR A 81 -4.69 2.59 -8.59
C THR A 81 -5.33 2.02 -9.87
N TYR A 82 -6.23 2.77 -10.51
CA TYR A 82 -6.70 2.44 -11.87
C TYR A 82 -5.62 2.60 -12.93
N ASN A 83 -4.56 3.35 -12.66
CA ASN A 83 -3.36 3.42 -13.47
C ASN A 83 -2.13 3.33 -12.54
N PRO A 84 -1.78 2.11 -12.07
CA PRO A 84 -0.72 1.91 -11.09
C PRO A 84 0.68 2.00 -11.68
N GLU A 85 0.83 1.83 -13.00
CA GLU A 85 2.11 1.68 -13.69
C GLU A 85 3.12 2.78 -13.45
N PRO A 86 2.76 4.08 -13.34
CA PRO A 86 3.74 5.12 -12.99
C PRO A 86 4.43 4.92 -11.64
N LEU A 87 3.84 4.10 -10.75
CA LEU A 87 4.36 3.79 -9.43
C LEU A 87 4.74 2.31 -9.25
N ALA A 88 4.66 1.50 -10.31
CA ALA A 88 4.85 0.05 -10.26
C ALA A 88 6.16 -0.37 -9.58
N ASP A 89 7.26 0.34 -9.86
CA ASP A 89 8.57 0.03 -9.30
C ASP A 89 8.68 0.30 -7.78
N PHE A 90 7.77 1.10 -7.21
CA PHE A 90 7.84 1.56 -5.82
C PHE A 90 6.89 0.84 -4.88
N PHE A 91 5.95 0.05 -5.41
CA PHE A 91 4.97 -0.67 -4.61
C PHE A 91 5.13 -2.18 -4.76
N ASP A 92 4.89 -2.89 -3.66
CA ASP A 92 4.83 -4.36 -3.67
C ASP A 92 3.47 -4.83 -4.21
N ILE A 93 2.40 -4.14 -3.83
CA ILE A 93 1.02 -4.50 -4.15
C ILE A 93 0.20 -3.23 -4.40
N PHE A 94 -0.71 -3.28 -5.37
CA PHE A 94 -1.83 -2.35 -5.46
C PHE A 94 -3.15 -3.10 -5.25
N TYR A 95 -4.07 -2.46 -4.55
CA TYR A 95 -5.44 -2.91 -4.47
C TYR A 95 -6.36 -2.06 -5.34
N ILE A 96 -7.11 -2.72 -6.21
CA ILE A 96 -8.02 -2.09 -7.17
C ILE A 96 -9.45 -2.41 -6.77
N GLY A 97 -10.09 -1.46 -6.10
CA GLY A 97 -11.47 -1.61 -5.64
C GLY A 97 -11.75 -1.01 -4.27
N GLU A 98 -12.86 -1.47 -3.67
CA GLU A 98 -13.33 -1.06 -2.37
C GLU A 98 -12.71 -1.94 -1.29
N GLY A 99 -12.02 -1.31 -0.32
CA GLY A 99 -11.16 -1.99 0.66
C GLY A 99 -11.89 -2.99 1.56
N GLU A 100 -13.20 -2.82 1.73
CA GLU A 100 -14.04 -3.63 2.60
C GLU A 100 -14.05 -5.13 2.24
N THR A 101 -13.67 -5.48 1.03
CA THR A 101 -13.73 -6.86 0.53
C THR A 101 -12.43 -7.64 0.64
N VAL A 102 -11.26 -6.96 0.84
CA VAL A 102 -9.94 -7.59 0.67
C VAL A 102 -9.19 -7.84 1.97
N TYR A 103 -9.44 -7.01 3.00
CA TYR A 103 -8.56 -6.98 4.17
C TYR A 103 -8.48 -8.30 4.92
N ASP A 104 -9.61 -9.00 5.10
CA ASP A 104 -9.61 -10.26 5.85
C ASP A 104 -8.74 -11.32 5.16
N GLU A 105 -8.91 -11.50 3.85
CA GLU A 105 -8.14 -12.49 3.09
C GLU A 105 -6.65 -12.14 3.02
N LEU A 106 -6.31 -10.86 2.77
CA LEU A 106 -4.93 -10.41 2.73
C LEU A 106 -4.22 -10.55 4.09
N LEU A 107 -4.88 -10.13 5.17
CA LEU A 107 -4.30 -10.18 6.50
C LEU A 107 -4.19 -11.62 7.02
N ASP A 108 -5.13 -12.50 6.67
CA ASP A 108 -5.04 -13.92 7.04
C ASP A 108 -3.94 -14.63 6.26
N ALA A 109 -3.76 -14.32 4.96
CA ALA A 109 -2.62 -14.81 4.17
C ALA A 109 -1.28 -14.33 4.78
N TYR A 110 -1.22 -13.08 5.24
CA TYR A 110 -0.01 -12.57 5.89
C TYR A 110 0.26 -13.20 7.26
N LYS A 111 -0.77 -13.43 8.09
CA LYS A 111 -0.62 -14.15 9.36
C LYS A 111 -0.10 -15.58 9.14
N GLU A 112 -0.59 -16.24 8.11
CA GLU A 112 -0.10 -17.58 7.73
C GLU A 112 1.36 -17.52 7.29
N HIS A 113 1.71 -16.58 6.41
CA HIS A 113 3.09 -16.30 6.00
C HIS A 113 4.03 -16.16 7.21
N LYS A 114 3.68 -15.29 8.16
CA LYS A 114 4.49 -15.11 9.39
C LYS A 114 4.59 -16.37 10.24
N LYS A 115 3.51 -17.16 10.32
CA LYS A 115 3.48 -18.40 11.10
C LYS A 115 4.35 -19.50 10.53
N ILE A 116 4.36 -19.68 9.22
CA ILE A 116 5.13 -20.74 8.54
C ILE A 116 6.56 -20.31 8.21
N GLY A 117 6.84 -18.98 8.26
CA GLY A 117 8.17 -18.43 7.92
C GLY A 117 8.46 -18.51 6.42
N SER A 118 7.44 -18.34 5.56
CA SER A 118 7.65 -18.27 4.12
C SER A 118 8.40 -17.00 3.71
N SER A 119 8.94 -16.96 2.49
CA SER A 119 9.61 -15.79 1.97
C SER A 119 8.64 -14.68 1.57
N ARG A 120 9.13 -13.42 1.48
CA ARG A 120 8.38 -12.28 0.94
C ARG A 120 7.79 -12.61 -0.44
N ARG A 121 8.56 -13.28 -1.29
CA ARG A 121 8.11 -13.68 -2.63
C ARG A 121 6.92 -14.63 -2.57
N GLU A 122 6.97 -15.66 -1.72
CA GLU A 122 5.87 -16.62 -1.53
C GLU A 122 4.60 -15.93 -0.99
N PHE A 123 4.75 -14.94 -0.11
CA PHE A 123 3.63 -14.11 0.32
C PHE A 123 3.04 -13.30 -0.85
N LEU A 124 3.87 -12.65 -1.66
CA LEU A 124 3.41 -11.90 -2.83
C LEU A 124 2.73 -12.81 -3.87
N GLU A 125 3.22 -14.03 -4.07
CA GLU A 125 2.58 -15.04 -4.92
C GLU A 125 1.18 -15.39 -4.40
N ARG A 126 1.04 -15.60 -3.10
CA ARG A 126 -0.27 -15.82 -2.48
C ARG A 126 -1.19 -14.60 -2.59
N ALA A 127 -0.64 -13.40 -2.40
CA ALA A 127 -1.39 -12.14 -2.55
C ALA A 127 -1.90 -11.95 -3.98
N ALA A 128 -1.12 -12.31 -5.00
CA ALA A 128 -1.52 -12.18 -6.41
C ALA A 128 -2.74 -13.05 -6.79
N GLU A 129 -3.05 -14.09 -6.02
CA GLU A 129 -4.25 -14.92 -6.20
C GLU A 129 -5.52 -14.24 -5.69
N ILE A 130 -5.40 -13.29 -4.75
CA ILE A 130 -6.53 -12.58 -4.14
C ILE A 130 -7.16 -11.62 -5.16
N PRO A 131 -8.50 -11.59 -5.31
CA PRO A 131 -9.16 -10.68 -6.23
C PRO A 131 -8.86 -9.21 -5.94
N GLY A 132 -8.61 -8.43 -6.99
CA GLY A 132 -8.33 -6.99 -6.89
C GLY A 132 -6.89 -6.65 -6.51
N LEU A 133 -6.04 -7.61 -6.14
CA LEU A 133 -4.64 -7.34 -5.87
C LEU A 133 -3.80 -7.47 -7.15
N TYR A 134 -3.00 -6.46 -7.40
CA TYR A 134 -2.02 -6.37 -8.47
C TYR A 134 -0.62 -6.29 -7.86
N VAL A 135 0.23 -7.26 -8.21
CA VAL A 135 1.64 -7.33 -7.78
C VAL A 135 2.51 -6.98 -8.99
N PRO A 136 3.01 -5.73 -9.12
CA PRO A 136 3.69 -5.27 -10.34
C PRO A 136 4.88 -6.13 -10.76
N ALA A 137 5.65 -6.64 -9.79
CA ALA A 137 6.82 -7.49 -10.04
C ALA A 137 6.51 -8.79 -10.81
N PHE A 138 5.23 -9.15 -10.95
CA PHE A 138 4.80 -10.36 -11.65
C PHE A 138 4.29 -10.11 -13.07
N TYR A 139 4.63 -8.96 -13.64
CA TYR A 139 4.27 -8.60 -15.02
C TYR A 139 5.47 -8.05 -15.77
N ASP A 140 5.57 -8.43 -17.03
CA ASP A 140 6.55 -7.89 -17.95
C ASP A 140 5.88 -6.98 -18.97
N VAL A 141 6.48 -5.81 -19.17
CA VAL A 141 6.05 -4.85 -20.18
C VAL A 141 7.12 -4.77 -21.26
N THR A 142 6.73 -4.99 -22.50
CA THR A 142 7.62 -4.78 -23.65
C THR A 142 7.12 -3.62 -24.50
N TYR A 143 8.04 -2.95 -25.20
CA TYR A 143 7.73 -1.76 -25.97
C TYR A 143 8.14 -1.93 -27.43
N HIS A 144 7.42 -1.28 -28.34
CA HIS A 144 7.82 -1.08 -29.71
C HIS A 144 8.91 0.00 -29.81
N ASP A 145 9.57 0.11 -30.96
CA ASP A 145 10.63 1.11 -31.20
C ASP A 145 10.13 2.55 -31.08
N ASP A 146 8.82 2.78 -31.24
CA ASP A 146 8.18 4.09 -31.10
C ASP A 146 7.77 4.42 -29.64
N GLY A 147 8.06 3.52 -28.67
CA GLY A 147 7.76 3.67 -27.25
C GLY A 147 6.33 3.29 -26.85
N THR A 148 5.51 2.79 -27.79
CA THR A 148 4.19 2.23 -27.43
C THR A 148 4.32 0.83 -26.83
N ILE A 149 3.37 0.44 -25.97
CA ILE A 149 3.37 -0.89 -25.35
C ILE A 149 3.12 -1.96 -26.41
N ALA A 150 4.05 -2.91 -26.52
CA ALA A 150 3.93 -4.06 -27.41
C ALA A 150 3.23 -5.23 -26.71
N SER A 151 3.57 -5.51 -25.45
CA SER A 151 2.88 -6.50 -24.63
C SER A 151 2.92 -6.11 -23.16
N PHE A 152 1.93 -6.56 -22.41
CA PHE A 152 1.83 -6.46 -20.96
C PHE A 152 1.26 -7.79 -20.46
N GLU A 153 2.13 -8.65 -19.94
CA GLU A 153 1.75 -10.03 -19.65
C GLU A 153 2.29 -10.49 -18.28
N PRO A 154 1.57 -11.38 -17.58
CA PRO A 154 2.08 -11.96 -16.34
C PRO A 154 3.30 -12.84 -16.62
N ASN A 155 4.34 -12.68 -15.80
CA ASN A 155 5.55 -13.51 -15.78
C ASN A 155 5.56 -14.53 -14.64
N ASN A 156 4.48 -14.61 -13.86
CA ASN A 156 4.31 -15.51 -12.73
C ASN A 156 2.97 -16.26 -12.86
N VAL A 157 2.96 -17.54 -12.54
CA VAL A 157 1.76 -18.41 -12.64
C VAL A 157 0.61 -18.03 -11.69
N HIS A 158 0.93 -17.31 -10.62
CA HIS A 158 -0.06 -16.81 -9.65
C HIS A 158 -0.67 -15.47 -10.07
N ALA A 159 -0.05 -14.76 -11.02
CA ALA A 159 -0.56 -13.48 -11.50
C ALA A 159 -1.65 -13.69 -12.55
N LYS A 160 -2.72 -12.90 -12.44
CA LYS A 160 -3.87 -12.98 -13.36
C LYS A 160 -3.63 -12.10 -14.59
N PRO A 161 -4.02 -12.52 -15.81
CA PRO A 161 -3.90 -11.68 -17.00
C PRO A 161 -4.66 -10.35 -16.91
N THR A 162 -5.69 -10.30 -16.09
CA THR A 162 -6.52 -9.12 -15.86
C THR A 162 -6.88 -9.02 -14.38
N ILE A 163 -6.73 -7.85 -13.82
CA ILE A 163 -7.16 -7.55 -12.44
C ILE A 163 -8.54 -6.91 -12.51
N GLU A 164 -9.52 -7.59 -11.90
CA GLU A 164 -10.90 -7.09 -11.85
C GLU A 164 -11.08 -6.20 -10.63
N LYS A 165 -11.65 -4.99 -10.86
CA LYS A 165 -12.05 -4.10 -9.78
C LYS A 165 -13.01 -4.81 -8.83
N GLN A 166 -12.72 -4.76 -7.55
CA GLN A 166 -13.62 -5.25 -6.51
C GLN A 166 -14.60 -4.18 -6.08
N MET A 167 -15.87 -4.54 -5.95
CA MET A 167 -16.96 -3.64 -5.59
C MET A 167 -17.85 -4.24 -4.51
N VAL A 168 -18.28 -3.42 -3.57
CA VAL A 168 -19.30 -3.77 -2.59
C VAL A 168 -20.68 -3.49 -3.20
N LEU A 169 -21.41 -4.55 -3.53
CA LEU A 169 -22.75 -4.41 -4.13
C LEU A 169 -23.81 -3.94 -3.13
N ASN A 170 -23.61 -4.22 -1.85
CA ASN A 170 -24.52 -3.81 -0.79
C ASN A 170 -23.72 -3.37 0.45
N VAL A 171 -23.58 -2.05 0.62
CA VAL A 171 -22.80 -1.46 1.72
C VAL A 171 -23.34 -1.84 3.10
N THR A 172 -24.65 -2.15 3.21
CA THR A 172 -25.25 -2.54 4.49
C THR A 172 -24.79 -3.90 4.99
N ASP A 173 -24.23 -4.73 4.12
CA ASP A 173 -23.74 -6.07 4.47
C ASP A 173 -22.23 -6.06 4.81
N THR A 174 -21.57 -4.92 4.67
CA THR A 174 -20.16 -4.79 5.02
C THR A 174 -19.98 -4.39 6.47
N TYR A 175 -18.90 -4.91 7.06
CA TYR A 175 -18.48 -4.48 8.37
C TYR A 175 -17.87 -3.08 8.29
N TYR A 176 -18.30 -2.20 9.19
CA TYR A 176 -17.55 -0.99 9.52
C TYR A 176 -17.52 -0.80 11.04
N PRO A 177 -16.44 -0.24 11.60
CA PRO A 177 -16.30 -0.12 13.04
C PRO A 177 -17.25 0.93 13.60
N GLU A 178 -18.00 0.59 14.65
CA GLU A 178 -18.82 1.55 15.41
C GLU A 178 -17.96 2.59 16.14
N LYS A 179 -16.72 2.19 16.46
CA LYS A 179 -15.71 3.07 17.06
C LYS A 179 -14.47 3.07 16.17
N PRO A 180 -14.00 4.25 15.73
CA PRO A 180 -12.76 4.34 14.99
C PRO A 180 -11.61 3.67 15.74
N VAL A 181 -10.81 2.87 15.03
CA VAL A 181 -9.59 2.24 15.58
C VAL A 181 -8.53 3.31 15.86
N VAL A 182 -8.47 4.32 15.01
CA VAL A 182 -7.58 5.48 15.12
C VAL A 182 -8.40 6.76 14.92
N PRO A 183 -8.03 7.88 15.53
CA PRO A 183 -6.87 8.08 16.41
C PRO A 183 -7.13 7.62 17.85
N PHE A 184 -6.08 7.18 18.57
CA PHE A 184 -6.16 7.06 20.05
C PHE A 184 -5.63 8.31 20.75
N ILE A 185 -5.00 9.23 20.02
CA ILE A 185 -4.54 10.51 20.53
C ILE A 185 -5.64 11.56 20.42
N LYS A 186 -5.54 12.62 21.21
CA LYS A 186 -6.47 13.74 21.14
C LYS A 186 -6.42 14.39 19.76
N VAL A 187 -7.57 14.47 19.10
CA VAL A 187 -7.73 15.13 17.79
C VAL A 187 -8.09 16.60 17.94
N THR A 188 -7.72 17.40 16.94
CA THR A 188 -8.02 18.83 16.90
C THR A 188 -9.51 19.09 16.69
N GLN A 189 -10.20 18.21 15.97
CA GLN A 189 -11.63 18.31 15.70
C GLN A 189 -12.32 17.00 16.06
N ASP A 190 -13.21 17.06 17.04
CA ASP A 190 -14.07 15.94 17.44
C ASP A 190 -15.37 16.03 16.62
N ARG A 191 -15.33 15.43 15.44
CA ARG A 191 -16.45 15.43 14.48
C ARG A 191 -16.61 14.08 13.80
N VAL A 192 -17.84 13.71 13.52
CA VAL A 192 -18.18 12.59 12.66
C VAL A 192 -18.33 13.12 11.23
N VAL A 193 -17.70 12.44 10.28
CA VAL A 193 -17.89 12.67 8.85
C VAL A 193 -18.81 11.57 8.33
N LEU A 194 -19.92 11.98 7.74
CA LEU A 194 -20.82 11.09 7.03
C LEU A 194 -20.64 11.34 5.54
N GLU A 195 -20.14 10.34 4.83
CA GLU A 195 -20.11 10.36 3.38
C GLU A 195 -21.49 9.97 2.86
N ILE A 196 -22.07 10.82 2.02
CA ILE A 196 -23.42 10.60 1.47
C ILE A 196 -23.30 10.01 0.05
N GLN A 197 -22.22 10.35 -0.65
CA GLN A 197 -21.93 9.85 -1.99
C GLN A 197 -20.49 10.12 -2.38
#